data_bd7b9cba22ea4e0e5b9edb7b5c215616
#
_entry.id   bd7b9cba22ea4e0e5b9edb7b5c215616
#
_cell.length_a   1.000
_cell.length_b   1.000
_cell.length_c   1.000
_cell.angle_alpha   90.00
_cell.angle_beta   90.00
_cell.angle_gamma   90.00
#
_symmetry.space_group_name_H-M   'P 1'
#
loop_
_entity.id
_entity.type
_entity.pdbx_description
1 polymer ?
#
loop_
_entity_poly.entity_id
_entity_poly.type
_entity_poly.pdbx_seq_one_letter_code
_entity_poly.pdbx_strand_id
1 'polypeptide(L)'
;MAGFDSSIYLNTRESITINTDKDYSTLTRKVFDSVTCGRKVSEIGGGRILADYSSWNRNRFIVCDICEIPSEYRSNPEGAHEYRIDIRSGEGSSMTGDAIAALLFLASFWLAGKYFTLNNIVFLLAAIFLVIACSVLLFLLPKMQKFGVVEAAEVADEIRKGLNQG
;
A
#
# COMPACT_ATOMS: atom_id res chain seq x y z
N MET A 1 -5.61 -0.55 16.58
CA MET A 1 -5.72 0.26 15.35
C MET A 1 -4.34 0.85 15.12
N ALA A 2 -3.58 0.36 14.15
CA ALA A 2 -2.37 1.04 13.71
C ALA A 2 -2.83 2.34 13.02
N GLY A 3 -2.48 3.49 13.59
CA GLY A 3 -2.82 4.77 13.00
C GLY A 3 -2.19 4.86 11.61
N PHE A 4 -2.99 5.27 10.63
CA PHE A 4 -2.49 5.61 9.32
C PHE A 4 -1.44 6.72 9.50
N ASP A 5 -0.18 6.41 9.24
CA ASP A 5 0.91 7.38 9.34
C ASP A 5 0.79 8.34 8.15
N SER A 6 0.45 9.60 8.46
CA SER A 6 0.31 10.67 7.46
C SER A 6 1.59 10.98 6.69
N SER A 7 2.72 10.38 7.07
CA SER A 7 4.01 10.51 6.38
C SER A 7 4.13 9.64 5.12
N ILE A 8 3.17 8.73 4.86
CA ILE A 8 3.19 7.90 3.66
C ILE A 8 2.78 8.73 2.44
N TYR A 9 3.71 8.92 1.51
CA TYR A 9 3.42 9.58 0.24
C TYR A 9 2.48 8.71 -0.60
N LEU A 10 1.25 9.23 -0.83
CA LEU A 10 0.25 8.61 -1.68
C LEU A 10 0.37 9.14 -3.11
N ASN A 11 0.62 8.25 -4.05
CA ASN A 11 0.62 8.58 -5.47
C ASN A 11 -0.71 8.20 -6.11
N THR A 12 -1.41 9.14 -6.74
CA THR A 12 -2.60 8.82 -7.54
C THR A 12 -2.19 7.93 -8.71
N ARG A 13 -2.85 6.78 -8.86
CA ARG A 13 -2.59 5.78 -9.91
C ARG A 13 -3.70 5.74 -10.94
N GLU A 14 -4.95 5.76 -10.48
CA GLU A 14 -6.13 5.80 -11.32
C GLU A 14 -7.18 6.75 -10.76
N SER A 15 -8.09 7.21 -11.62
CA SER A 15 -9.25 7.99 -11.25
C SER A 15 -10.45 7.52 -12.07
N ILE A 16 -11.57 7.29 -11.40
CA ILE A 16 -12.81 6.82 -12.00
C ILE A 16 -13.87 7.89 -11.75
N THR A 17 -14.54 8.35 -12.81
CA THR A 17 -15.70 9.23 -12.69
C THR A 17 -16.98 8.42 -12.89
N ILE A 18 -17.97 8.62 -12.04
CA ILE A 18 -19.22 7.87 -11.99
C ILE A 18 -20.39 8.83 -11.90
N ASN A 19 -21.36 8.65 -12.79
CA ASN A 19 -22.64 9.31 -12.72
C ASN A 19 -23.70 8.36 -12.14
N THR A 20 -24.34 8.73 -11.06
CA THR A 20 -25.30 7.87 -10.37
C THR A 20 -26.35 8.68 -9.61
N ASP A 21 -27.56 8.14 -9.53
CA ASP A 21 -28.65 8.69 -8.71
C ASP A 21 -28.51 8.31 -7.23
N LYS A 22 -27.51 7.47 -6.89
CA LYS A 22 -27.30 7.01 -5.52
C LYS A 22 -26.64 8.10 -4.70
N ASP A 23 -27.05 8.17 -3.45
CA ASP A 23 -26.45 9.06 -2.47
C ASP A 23 -25.02 8.62 -2.12
N TYR A 24 -24.25 9.55 -1.58
CA TYR A 24 -22.84 9.35 -1.22
C TYR A 24 -22.60 8.14 -0.29
N SER A 25 -23.50 7.92 0.68
CA SER A 25 -23.36 6.83 1.65
C SER A 25 -23.54 5.45 0.99
N THR A 26 -24.51 5.35 0.09
CA THR A 26 -24.78 4.12 -0.68
C THR A 26 -23.63 3.81 -1.64
N LEU A 27 -23.08 4.84 -2.31
CA LEU A 27 -21.92 4.67 -3.16
C LEU A 27 -20.70 4.22 -2.39
N THR A 28 -20.38 4.88 -1.27
CA THR A 28 -19.25 4.52 -0.40
C THR A 28 -19.32 3.07 0.06
N ARG A 29 -20.52 2.62 0.47
CA ARG A 29 -20.73 1.23 0.89
C ARG A 29 -20.51 0.26 -0.27
N LYS A 30 -21.03 0.54 -1.47
CA LYS A 30 -20.80 -0.29 -2.65
C LYS A 30 -19.32 -0.40 -3.02
N VAL A 31 -18.58 0.72 -2.98
CA VAL A 31 -17.14 0.73 -3.23
C VAL A 31 -16.43 -0.10 -2.16
N PHE A 32 -16.80 0.07 -0.89
CA PHE A 32 -16.23 -0.71 0.22
C PHE A 32 -16.45 -2.22 0.00
N ASP A 33 -17.68 -2.63 -0.29
CA ASP A 33 -18.02 -4.04 -0.52
C ASP A 33 -17.28 -4.62 -1.74
N SER A 34 -17.10 -3.82 -2.80
CA SER A 34 -16.35 -4.21 -4.00
C SER A 34 -14.86 -4.45 -3.73
N VAL A 35 -14.26 -3.62 -2.88
CA VAL A 35 -12.82 -3.69 -2.56
C VAL A 35 -12.52 -4.77 -1.50
N THR A 36 -13.51 -5.17 -0.69
CA THR A 36 -13.32 -6.11 0.43
C THR A 36 -13.00 -7.56 -0.01
N CYS A 37 -13.02 -7.86 -1.30
CA CYS A 37 -12.84 -9.22 -1.82
C CYS A 37 -11.48 -9.83 -1.43
N GLY A 38 -11.44 -10.56 -0.29
CA GLY A 38 -10.26 -11.28 0.20
C GLY A 38 -9.16 -10.42 0.86
N ARG A 39 -9.42 -9.14 1.13
CA ARG A 39 -8.44 -8.18 1.68
C ARG A 39 -8.91 -7.61 3.02
N LYS A 40 -7.97 -7.09 3.81
CA LYS A 40 -8.30 -6.27 4.96
C LYS A 40 -8.62 -4.85 4.48
N VAL A 41 -9.88 -4.47 4.59
CA VAL A 41 -10.35 -3.15 4.21
C VAL A 41 -10.87 -2.43 5.44
N SER A 42 -10.58 -1.14 5.54
CA SER A 42 -11.07 -0.27 6.60
C SER A 42 -11.53 1.07 6.01
N GLU A 43 -12.64 1.57 6.51
CA GLU A 43 -13.06 2.94 6.25
C GLU A 43 -12.38 3.88 7.26
N ILE A 44 -11.72 4.92 6.76
CA ILE A 44 -10.99 5.89 7.61
C ILE A 44 -11.87 7.12 7.91
N GLY A 45 -13.05 7.19 7.32
CA GLY A 45 -13.96 8.35 7.39
C GLY A 45 -13.81 9.28 6.19
N GLY A 46 -14.84 10.12 5.95
CA GLY A 46 -14.84 11.07 4.84
C GLY A 46 -14.82 10.44 3.45
N GLY A 47 -15.34 9.21 3.28
CA GLY A 47 -15.35 8.50 2.00
C GLY A 47 -14.01 7.95 1.58
N ARG A 48 -13.10 7.81 2.52
CA ARG A 48 -11.78 7.21 2.31
C ARG A 48 -11.78 5.76 2.72
N ILE A 49 -11.48 4.88 1.78
CA ILE A 49 -11.42 3.43 1.97
C ILE A 49 -9.97 2.99 1.79
N LEU A 50 -9.43 2.27 2.77
CA LEU A 50 -8.07 1.76 2.77
C LEU A 50 -8.08 0.25 2.62
N ALA A 51 -7.45 -0.26 1.57
CA ALA A 51 -7.15 -1.67 1.37
C ALA A 51 -5.70 -1.95 1.74
N ASP A 52 -5.49 -2.91 2.65
CA ASP A 52 -4.19 -3.28 3.18
C ASP A 52 -3.57 -4.42 2.35
N TYR A 53 -2.44 -4.13 1.73
CA TYR A 53 -1.60 -5.06 0.97
C TYR A 53 -0.26 -5.31 1.66
N SER A 54 -0.19 -5.00 2.95
CA SER A 54 1.05 -5.08 3.72
C SER A 54 1.58 -6.51 3.79
N SER A 55 2.89 -6.63 3.75
CA SER A 55 3.65 -7.86 3.96
C SER A 55 4.53 -7.73 5.20
N TRP A 56 5.25 -8.80 5.57
CA TRP A 56 6.10 -8.81 6.75
C TRP A 56 7.21 -7.73 6.74
N ASN A 57 7.66 -7.30 5.54
CA ASN A 57 8.77 -6.35 5.38
C ASN A 57 8.35 -4.98 4.81
N ARG A 58 7.09 -4.81 4.40
CA ARG A 58 6.60 -3.57 3.80
C ARG A 58 5.15 -3.30 4.16
N ASN A 59 4.87 -2.06 4.49
CA ASN A 59 3.51 -1.54 4.61
C ASN A 59 3.08 -1.03 3.25
N ARG A 60 2.00 -1.58 2.70
CA ARG A 60 1.48 -1.26 1.38
C ARG A 60 -0.01 -1.04 1.46
N PHE A 61 -0.47 0.04 0.89
CA PHE A 61 -1.87 0.43 0.94
C PHE A 61 -2.36 0.91 -0.41
N ILE A 62 -3.59 0.58 -0.73
CA ILE A 62 -4.38 1.26 -1.75
C ILE A 62 -5.45 2.07 -1.01
N VAL A 63 -5.53 3.34 -1.32
CA VAL A 63 -6.52 4.25 -0.75
C VAL A 63 -7.44 4.72 -1.87
N CYS A 64 -8.74 4.49 -1.68
CA CYS A 64 -9.79 5.03 -2.55
C CYS A 64 -10.40 6.24 -1.87
N ASP A 65 -10.20 7.43 -2.44
CA ASP A 65 -10.80 8.68 -1.98
C ASP A 65 -12.03 8.98 -2.84
N ILE A 66 -13.22 8.99 -2.25
CA ILE A 66 -14.47 9.28 -2.94
C ILE A 66 -14.81 10.75 -2.72
N CYS A 67 -14.87 11.51 -3.79
CA CYS A 67 -15.19 12.93 -3.78
C CYS A 67 -16.39 13.22 -4.69
N GLU A 68 -17.40 13.92 -4.18
CA GLU A 68 -18.48 14.43 -5.00
C GLU A 68 -17.99 15.64 -5.81
N ILE A 69 -18.27 15.63 -7.10
CA ILE A 69 -17.97 16.76 -8.00
C ILE A 69 -19.04 17.85 -7.78
N PRO A 70 -18.64 19.08 -7.42
CA PRO A 70 -19.59 20.18 -7.26
C PRO A 70 -20.42 20.40 -8.53
N SER A 71 -21.69 20.80 -8.37
CA SER A 71 -22.63 20.95 -9.49
C SER A 71 -22.12 21.85 -10.62
N GLU A 72 -21.29 22.84 -10.28
CA GLU A 72 -20.67 23.78 -11.22
C GLU A 72 -19.67 23.11 -12.18
N TYR A 73 -19.12 21.97 -11.81
CA TYR A 73 -18.08 21.25 -12.56
C TYR A 73 -18.56 19.89 -13.10
N ARG A 74 -19.86 19.57 -12.95
CA ARG A 74 -20.42 18.31 -13.45
C ARG A 74 -20.59 18.34 -14.96
N SER A 75 -20.38 17.19 -15.56
CA SER A 75 -20.60 17.01 -17.02
C SER A 75 -22.07 17.17 -17.41
N ASN A 76 -22.99 16.87 -16.48
CA ASN A 76 -24.44 17.08 -16.65
C ASN A 76 -25.02 17.73 -15.38
N PRO A 77 -25.19 19.08 -15.36
CA PRO A 77 -25.61 19.81 -14.16
C PRO A 77 -27.09 19.55 -13.77
N GLU A 78 -27.95 19.10 -14.71
CA GLU A 78 -29.38 18.80 -14.45
C GLU A 78 -29.61 17.34 -14.03
N GLY A 79 -28.58 16.54 -13.94
CA GLY A 79 -28.68 15.10 -13.76
C GLY A 79 -28.25 14.59 -12.38
N ALA A 80 -27.98 13.33 -12.37
CA ALA A 80 -27.48 12.54 -11.26
C ALA A 80 -26.23 13.13 -10.60
N HIS A 81 -25.93 12.69 -9.38
CA HIS A 81 -24.69 13.03 -8.70
C HIS A 81 -23.49 12.48 -9.49
N GLU A 82 -22.46 13.30 -9.64
CA GLU A 82 -21.21 12.90 -10.26
C GLU A 82 -20.14 12.79 -9.19
N TYR A 83 -19.53 11.60 -9.07
CA TYR A 83 -18.48 11.31 -8.08
C TYR A 83 -17.18 10.96 -8.78
N ARG A 84 -16.06 11.40 -8.19
CA ARG A 84 -14.74 10.99 -8.58
C ARG A 84 -14.14 10.10 -7.50
N ILE A 85 -13.65 8.93 -7.88
CA ILE A 85 -12.94 8.00 -7.02
C ILE A 85 -11.48 8.02 -7.43
N ASP A 86 -10.63 8.63 -6.61
CA ASP A 86 -9.19 8.66 -6.81
C ASP A 86 -8.55 7.47 -6.10
N ILE A 87 -7.90 6.59 -6.87
CA ILE A 87 -7.21 5.41 -6.37
C ILE A 87 -5.73 5.74 -6.23
N ARG A 88 -5.26 5.75 -4.99
CA ARG A 88 -3.88 6.11 -4.63
C ARG A 88 -3.17 4.94 -4.03
N SER A 89 -1.90 4.76 -4.37
CA SER A 89 -1.04 3.76 -3.74
C SER A 89 -0.01 4.42 -2.81
N GLY A 90 0.22 3.80 -1.68
CA GLY A 90 1.27 4.18 -0.73
C GLY A 90 2.11 2.99 -0.31
N GLU A 91 3.40 3.20 -0.14
CA GLU A 91 4.34 2.20 0.33
C GLU A 91 5.25 2.81 1.40
N GLY A 92 5.46 2.06 2.48
CA GLY A 92 6.36 2.44 3.59
C GLY A 92 7.15 1.23 4.10
N SER A 93 8.16 1.49 4.93
CA SER A 93 8.87 0.41 5.64
C SER A 93 7.94 -0.21 6.68
N SER A 94 8.10 -1.50 6.95
CA SER A 94 7.43 -2.13 8.08
C SER A 94 8.39 -2.18 9.27
N MET A 95 7.89 -1.88 10.46
CA MET A 95 8.66 -1.94 11.71
C MET A 95 9.30 -3.33 11.92
N THR A 96 8.60 -4.39 11.51
CA THR A 96 9.12 -5.77 11.58
C THR A 96 10.29 -5.99 10.62
N GLY A 97 10.18 -5.50 9.38
CA GLY A 97 11.26 -5.60 8.39
C GLY A 97 12.51 -4.85 8.83
N ASP A 98 12.34 -3.63 9.34
CA ASP A 98 13.45 -2.81 9.84
C ASP A 98 14.13 -3.44 11.07
N ALA A 99 13.35 -4.04 12.00
CA ALA A 99 13.89 -4.76 13.15
C ALA A 99 14.69 -5.99 12.74
N ILE A 100 14.22 -6.79 11.79
CA ILE A 100 14.94 -7.95 11.27
C ILE A 100 16.24 -7.51 10.59
N ALA A 101 16.20 -6.46 9.78
CA ALA A 101 17.40 -5.92 9.14
C ALA A 101 18.43 -5.43 10.15
N ALA A 102 17.99 -4.72 11.20
CA ALA A 102 18.86 -4.29 12.30
C ALA A 102 19.50 -5.47 13.04
N LEU A 103 18.74 -6.54 13.32
CA LEU A 103 19.27 -7.75 13.95
C LEU A 103 20.31 -8.45 13.08
N LEU A 104 20.07 -8.59 11.77
CA LEU A 104 21.03 -9.17 10.83
C LEU A 104 22.31 -8.34 10.75
N PHE A 105 22.18 -7.01 10.77
CA PHE A 105 23.30 -6.10 10.76
C PHE A 105 24.14 -6.23 12.05
N LEU A 106 23.51 -6.26 13.22
CA LEU A 106 24.19 -6.50 14.51
C LEU A 106 24.90 -7.87 14.55
N ALA A 107 24.26 -8.93 14.03
CA ALA A 107 24.86 -10.24 13.93
C ALA A 107 26.12 -10.24 13.04
N SER A 108 26.13 -9.46 11.95
CA SER A 108 27.30 -9.33 11.07
C SER A 108 28.49 -8.69 11.79
N PHE A 109 28.27 -7.68 12.61
CA PHE A 109 29.31 -7.07 13.45
C PHE A 109 29.86 -8.04 14.50
N TRP A 110 28.98 -8.81 15.15
CA TRP A 110 29.39 -9.81 16.11
C TRP A 110 30.27 -10.89 15.46
N LEU A 111 29.90 -11.37 14.27
CA LEU A 111 30.71 -12.35 13.52
C LEU A 111 32.06 -11.76 13.08
N ALA A 112 32.10 -10.51 12.63
CA ALA A 112 33.34 -9.82 12.30
C ALA A 112 34.25 -9.70 13.54
N GLY A 113 33.69 -9.38 14.72
CA GLY A 113 34.44 -9.37 15.99
C GLY A 113 35.02 -10.75 16.35
N LYS A 114 34.28 -11.83 16.10
CA LYS A 114 34.77 -13.21 16.29
C LYS A 114 35.92 -13.56 15.35
N TYR A 115 35.95 -13.05 14.13
CA TYR A 115 37.08 -13.19 13.23
C TYR A 115 38.37 -12.62 13.85
N PHE A 116 38.32 -11.40 14.40
CA PHE A 116 39.48 -10.78 15.02
C PHE A 116 39.99 -11.51 16.26
N THR A 117 39.11 -12.17 17.03
CA THR A 117 39.47 -12.90 18.23
C THR A 117 39.96 -14.31 17.95
N LEU A 118 39.37 -15.01 16.97
CA LEU A 118 39.65 -16.43 16.70
C LEU A 118 40.48 -16.64 15.42
N ASN A 119 40.76 -15.59 14.67
CA ASN A 119 41.49 -15.58 13.38
C ASN A 119 40.99 -16.66 12.40
N ASN A 120 39.66 -16.89 12.39
CA ASN A 120 39.05 -17.91 11.54
C ASN A 120 38.26 -17.23 10.43
N ILE A 121 38.68 -17.42 9.17
CA ILE A 121 38.13 -16.81 7.97
C ILE A 121 36.63 -17.11 7.76
N VAL A 122 36.12 -18.21 8.29
CA VAL A 122 34.72 -18.59 8.17
C VAL A 122 33.79 -17.53 8.80
N PHE A 123 34.22 -16.93 9.94
CA PHE A 123 33.43 -15.86 10.57
C PHE A 123 33.39 -14.59 9.71
N LEU A 124 34.46 -14.25 9.02
CA LEU A 124 34.49 -13.10 8.11
C LEU A 124 33.60 -13.33 6.91
N LEU A 125 33.65 -14.51 6.28
CA LEU A 125 32.82 -14.85 5.15
C LEU A 125 31.33 -14.85 5.53
N ALA A 126 30.99 -15.38 6.72
CA ALA A 126 29.62 -15.35 7.24
C ALA A 126 29.14 -13.90 7.49
N ALA A 127 29.99 -13.03 8.03
CA ALA A 127 29.65 -11.61 8.22
C ALA A 127 29.38 -10.91 6.89
N ILE A 128 30.21 -11.09 5.88
CA ILE A 128 30.04 -10.53 4.54
C ILE A 128 28.72 -11.03 3.91
N PHE A 129 28.45 -12.34 4.02
CA PHE A 129 27.21 -12.92 3.52
C PHE A 129 25.96 -12.28 4.15
N LEU A 130 25.97 -12.06 5.48
CA LEU A 130 24.86 -11.40 6.18
C LEU A 130 24.68 -9.95 5.73
N VAL A 131 25.74 -9.19 5.50
CA VAL A 131 25.66 -7.83 4.98
C VAL A 131 25.04 -7.81 3.59
N ILE A 132 25.46 -8.73 2.69
CA ILE A 132 24.91 -8.85 1.36
C ILE A 132 23.42 -9.23 1.44
N ALA A 133 23.05 -10.22 2.24
CA ALA A 133 21.67 -10.64 2.43
C ALA A 133 20.79 -9.50 2.95
N CYS A 134 21.28 -8.74 3.93
CA CYS A 134 20.59 -7.56 4.46
C CYS A 134 20.40 -6.49 3.37
N SER A 135 21.44 -6.24 2.57
CA SER A 135 21.35 -5.27 1.47
C SER A 135 20.34 -5.70 0.39
N VAL A 136 20.29 -6.98 0.05
CA VAL A 136 19.30 -7.54 -0.89
C VAL A 136 17.89 -7.37 -0.33
N LEU A 137 17.67 -7.71 0.94
CA LEU A 137 16.36 -7.60 1.59
C LEU A 137 15.87 -6.15 1.66
N LEU A 138 16.74 -5.21 1.98
CA LEU A 138 16.33 -3.81 2.20
C LEU A 138 16.26 -3.00 0.91
N PHE A 139 17.15 -3.23 -0.04
CA PHE A 139 17.30 -2.34 -1.20
C PHE A 139 16.90 -2.95 -2.54
N LEU A 140 17.18 -4.23 -2.78
CA LEU A 140 16.93 -4.83 -4.09
C LEU A 140 15.50 -5.35 -4.23
N LEU A 141 15.02 -6.15 -3.29
CA LEU A 141 13.67 -6.72 -3.36
C LEU A 141 12.56 -5.65 -3.47
N PRO A 142 12.58 -4.56 -2.68
CA PRO A 142 11.56 -3.53 -2.80
C PRO A 142 11.56 -2.79 -4.14
N LYS A 143 12.75 -2.56 -4.72
CA LYS A 143 12.86 -1.85 -6.00
C LYS A 143 12.40 -2.68 -7.20
N MET A 144 12.48 -4.01 -7.10
CA MET A 144 12.04 -4.92 -8.16
C MET A 144 10.51 -5.05 -8.24
N GLN A 145 9.79 -4.75 -7.16
CA GLN A 145 8.33 -4.82 -7.11
C GLN A 145 7.74 -3.43 -7.37
N LYS A 146 7.18 -3.24 -8.57
CA LYS A 146 6.42 -2.02 -8.93
C LYS A 146 5.02 -2.07 -8.29
N PHE A 147 4.96 -1.90 -6.96
CA PHE A 147 3.69 -1.85 -6.25
C PHE A 147 2.84 -0.65 -6.68
N GLY A 148 1.55 -0.84 -6.74
CA GLY A 148 0.54 0.18 -6.85
C GLY A 148 0.02 0.46 -8.26
N VAL A 149 0.69 -0.01 -9.32
CA VAL A 149 0.17 0.16 -10.69
C VAL A 149 -0.80 -0.96 -11.04
N VAL A 150 -0.39 -2.21 -10.85
CA VAL A 150 -1.22 -3.38 -11.14
C VAL A 150 -2.35 -3.49 -10.12
N GLU A 151 -2.02 -3.34 -8.85
CA GLU A 151 -2.98 -3.43 -7.74
C GLU A 151 -4.04 -2.32 -7.80
N ALA A 152 -3.67 -1.10 -8.17
CA ALA A 152 -4.65 -0.02 -8.36
C ALA A 152 -5.57 -0.28 -9.54
N ALA A 153 -5.05 -0.80 -10.65
CA ALA A 153 -5.86 -1.18 -11.82
C ALA A 153 -6.84 -2.33 -11.46
N GLU A 154 -6.39 -3.32 -10.69
CA GLU A 154 -7.23 -4.42 -10.20
C GLU A 154 -8.38 -3.89 -9.33
N VAL A 155 -8.07 -3.02 -8.37
CA VAL A 155 -9.08 -2.37 -7.52
C VAL A 155 -10.04 -1.52 -8.34
N ALA A 156 -9.55 -0.78 -9.34
CA ALA A 156 -10.39 0.00 -10.24
C ALA A 156 -11.39 -0.89 -11.01
N ASP A 157 -10.93 -2.03 -11.51
CA ASP A 157 -11.79 -2.99 -12.22
C ASP A 157 -12.82 -3.66 -11.30
N GLU A 158 -12.45 -3.97 -10.06
CA GLU A 158 -13.38 -4.48 -9.05
C GLU A 158 -14.48 -3.47 -8.72
N ILE A 159 -14.11 -2.19 -8.53
CA ILE A 159 -15.07 -1.11 -8.31
C ILE A 159 -16.02 -0.98 -9.52
N ARG A 160 -15.49 -0.94 -10.75
CA ARG A 160 -16.31 -0.86 -11.97
C ARG A 160 -17.29 -2.03 -12.07
N LYS A 161 -16.84 -3.26 -11.78
CA LYS A 161 -17.71 -4.46 -11.78
C LYS A 161 -18.79 -4.37 -10.71
N GLY A 162 -18.43 -4.00 -9.47
CA GLY A 162 -19.38 -3.87 -8.37
C GLY A 162 -20.44 -2.79 -8.58
N LEU A 163 -20.09 -1.71 -9.28
CA LEU A 163 -21.03 -0.64 -9.61
C LEU A 163 -21.98 -1.01 -10.75
N ASN A 164 -21.53 -1.82 -11.71
CA ASN A 164 -22.32 -2.28 -12.85
C ASN A 164 -23.28 -3.42 -12.52
N GLN A 165 -23.08 -4.12 -11.40
CA GLN A 165 -23.93 -5.24 -10.96
C GLN A 165 -25.14 -4.81 -10.11
N GLY A 166 -25.40 -3.52 -9.94
CA GLY A 166 -26.48 -2.98 -9.13
C GLY A 166 -27.14 -1.76 -9.66
#